data_a8ccb26f90d51a71559f7e685e53861d
#
_entry.id   a8ccb26f90d51a71559f7e685e53861d
#
_cell.length_a   1.000
_cell.length_b   1.000
_cell.length_c   1.000
_cell.angle_alpha   90.00
_cell.angle_beta   90.00
_cell.angle_gamma   90.00
#
_symmetry.space_group_name_H-M   'P 1'
#
loop_
_entity.id
_entity.type
_entity.pdbx_description
1 polymer ?
#
loop_
_entity_poly.entity_id
_entity_poly.type
_entity_poly.pdbx_seq_one_letter_code
_entity_poly.pdbx_strand_id
1 'polypeptide(L)'
;MTNEYEIKKQICEVGKRIYDRNMAAANDGNISVKLNDREWLCTPTGISKGFMTPEYICKVDAQGNVIQANGNFRPSSEIKMHMRVYEKRSDVKAVVHAHPAYATSFAIAGIPLTQPIMPEAVIFLGCVPIAPYGLPSTMEIPDAVEKYLQHYDAVLLESHGALTWGNDVLSAYHKMESLEFYAELLYHSRMLGGPKELSPAQVQRLYDLRKQMGVPGKHPADLCLNKKGPNCHNCSSGGAGSANGADVSDDLVKEITQKVMEALGK
;
A
#
# COMPACT_ATOMS: atom_id res chain seq x y z
N MET A 1 18.25 0.86 -23.72
CA MET A 1 18.51 0.39 -22.34
C MET A 1 18.74 1.62 -21.47
N THR A 2 17.92 1.84 -20.47
CA THR A 2 18.12 2.94 -19.52
C THR A 2 19.44 2.70 -18.78
N ASN A 3 20.30 3.72 -18.73
CA ASN A 3 21.57 3.62 -18.04
C ASN A 3 21.35 3.41 -16.54
N GLU A 4 22.10 2.52 -15.89
CA GLU A 4 22.02 2.25 -14.44
C GLU A 4 22.08 3.55 -13.61
N TYR A 5 22.93 4.48 -14.02
CA TYR A 5 23.08 5.76 -13.34
C TYR A 5 21.78 6.61 -13.40
N GLU A 6 21.07 6.58 -14.53
CA GLU A 6 19.76 7.27 -14.63
C GLU A 6 18.70 6.63 -13.74
N ILE A 7 18.72 5.29 -13.59
CA ILE A 7 17.82 4.61 -12.64
C ILE A 7 18.15 5.01 -11.20
N LYS A 8 19.44 5.11 -10.84
CA LYS A 8 19.85 5.61 -9.52
C LYS A 8 19.38 7.04 -9.26
N LYS A 9 19.45 7.93 -10.25
CA LYS A 9 18.88 9.28 -10.15
C LYS A 9 17.36 9.25 -9.93
N GLN A 10 16.64 8.42 -10.67
CA GLN A 10 15.19 8.27 -10.49
C GLN A 10 14.82 7.76 -9.08
N ILE A 11 15.59 6.81 -8.53
CA ILE A 11 15.43 6.36 -7.15
C ILE A 11 15.61 7.52 -6.17
N CYS A 12 16.65 8.35 -6.36
CA CYS A 12 16.92 9.52 -5.53
C CYS A 12 15.80 10.57 -5.64
N GLU A 13 15.30 10.82 -6.86
CA GLU A 13 14.19 11.74 -7.10
C GLU A 13 12.91 11.27 -6.40
N VAL A 14 12.56 9.99 -6.54
CA VAL A 14 11.40 9.40 -5.85
C VAL A 14 11.60 9.45 -4.34
N GLY A 15 12.80 9.17 -3.84
CA GLY A 15 13.12 9.31 -2.43
C GLY A 15 12.90 10.74 -1.93
N LYS A 16 13.32 11.73 -2.70
CA LYS A 16 13.10 13.14 -2.38
C LYS A 16 11.61 13.50 -2.35
N ARG A 17 10.81 13.03 -3.32
CA ARG A 17 9.36 13.25 -3.34
C ARG A 17 8.67 12.63 -2.12
N ILE A 18 9.07 11.40 -1.72
CA ILE A 18 8.58 10.72 -0.51
C ILE A 18 8.87 11.58 0.73
N TYR A 19 10.10 12.11 0.84
CA TYR A 19 10.50 12.98 1.95
C TYR A 19 9.73 14.31 1.94
N ASP A 20 9.69 15.01 0.82
CA ASP A 20 9.06 16.32 0.69
C ASP A 20 7.54 16.27 0.96
N ARG A 21 6.90 15.11 0.74
CA ARG A 21 5.47 14.89 1.00
C ARG A 21 5.18 14.25 2.35
N ASN A 22 6.15 14.22 3.26
CA ASN A 22 6.00 13.66 4.61
C ASN A 22 5.55 12.18 4.62
N MET A 23 5.94 11.40 3.61
CA MET A 23 5.64 9.97 3.52
C MET A 23 6.70 9.10 4.21
N ALA A 24 7.77 9.69 4.73
CA ALA A 24 8.80 9.01 5.50
C ALA A 24 9.39 9.96 6.54
N ALA A 25 9.51 9.48 7.77
CA ALA A 25 10.21 10.18 8.84
C ALA A 25 11.69 9.75 8.85
N ALA A 26 12.57 10.64 9.29
CA ALA A 26 14.00 10.36 9.47
C ALA A 26 14.62 9.60 8.26
N ASN A 27 14.95 8.32 8.44
CA ASN A 27 15.54 7.45 7.42
C ASN A 27 14.61 6.30 6.99
N ASP A 28 13.34 6.36 7.34
CA ASP A 28 12.33 5.35 7.02
C ASP A 28 12.07 5.24 5.52
N GLY A 29 11.41 4.12 5.16
CA GLY A 29 11.07 3.81 3.77
C GLY A 29 12.25 3.28 2.97
N ASN A 30 11.95 2.62 1.87
CA ASN A 30 12.95 2.08 0.96
C ASN A 30 12.38 1.90 -0.45
N ILE A 31 13.26 1.94 -1.43
CA ILE A 31 12.94 1.86 -2.85
C ILE A 31 13.89 0.86 -3.48
N SER A 32 13.39 0.01 -4.36
CA SER A 32 14.23 -0.85 -5.18
C SER A 32 13.77 -0.89 -6.64
N VAL A 33 14.71 -1.21 -7.53
CA VAL A 33 14.46 -1.36 -8.97
C VAL A 33 15.20 -2.58 -9.48
N LYS A 34 14.50 -3.46 -10.19
CA LYS A 34 15.05 -4.62 -10.88
C LYS A 34 15.75 -4.16 -12.17
N LEU A 35 17.06 -4.37 -12.28
CA LEU A 35 17.83 -4.11 -13.48
C LEU A 35 17.69 -5.24 -14.51
N ASN A 36 17.82 -6.47 -14.02
CA ASN A 36 17.71 -7.72 -14.77
C ASN A 36 17.39 -8.87 -13.80
N ASP A 37 17.46 -10.12 -14.27
CA ASP A 37 17.11 -11.29 -13.42
C ASP A 37 18.16 -11.64 -12.38
N ARG A 38 19.27 -10.92 -12.29
CA ARG A 38 20.37 -11.17 -11.36
C ARG A 38 20.72 -9.97 -10.48
N GLU A 39 20.25 -8.77 -10.82
CA GLU A 39 20.69 -7.53 -10.20
C GLU A 39 19.53 -6.58 -9.91
N TRP A 40 19.53 -6.03 -8.72
CA TRP A 40 18.59 -5.01 -8.27
C TRP A 40 19.33 -3.83 -7.66
N LEU A 41 18.82 -2.63 -7.86
CA LEU A 41 19.23 -1.45 -7.12
C LEU A 41 18.31 -1.26 -5.93
N CYS A 42 18.87 -0.82 -4.80
CA CYS A 42 18.05 -0.48 -3.63
C CYS A 42 18.67 0.64 -2.80
N THR A 43 17.81 1.36 -2.08
CA THR A 43 18.23 2.42 -1.18
C THR A 43 19.01 1.86 0.02
N PRO A 44 20.00 2.62 0.53
CA PRO A 44 20.76 2.22 1.70
C PRO A 44 19.94 2.34 2.99
N THR A 45 20.31 1.58 4.01
CA THR A 45 19.85 1.79 5.38
C THR A 45 20.47 3.04 5.99
N GLY A 46 19.77 3.66 6.95
CA GLY A 46 20.31 4.76 7.76
C GLY A 46 20.40 6.12 7.04
N ILE A 47 19.95 6.22 5.79
CA ILE A 47 19.99 7.47 5.02
C ILE A 47 18.57 7.98 4.78
N SER A 48 18.33 9.25 5.11
CA SER A 48 17.07 9.92 4.78
C SER A 48 16.84 9.97 3.27
N LYS A 49 15.62 9.63 2.85
CA LYS A 49 15.27 9.53 1.42
C LYS A 49 15.36 10.88 0.70
N GLY A 50 15.24 11.99 1.43
CA GLY A 50 15.38 13.34 0.88
C GLY A 50 16.80 13.77 0.53
N PHE A 51 17.81 13.05 1.03
CA PHE A 51 19.21 13.45 0.94
C PHE A 51 20.12 12.39 0.27
N MET A 52 19.51 11.46 -0.46
CA MET A 52 20.28 10.45 -1.19
C MET A 52 20.92 11.02 -2.44
N THR A 53 22.10 10.48 -2.76
CA THR A 53 22.74 10.67 -4.07
C THR A 53 22.88 9.30 -4.78
N PRO A 54 23.08 9.27 -6.13
CA PRO A 54 23.23 8.03 -6.86
C PRO A 54 24.32 7.10 -6.35
N GLU A 55 25.36 7.66 -5.73
CA GLU A 55 26.50 6.94 -5.15
C GLU A 55 26.12 6.12 -3.91
N TYR A 56 25.02 6.48 -3.22
CA TYR A 56 24.55 5.77 -2.02
C TYR A 56 23.76 4.51 -2.38
N ILE A 57 23.25 4.42 -3.62
CA ILE A 57 22.40 3.31 -4.04
C ILE A 57 23.20 2.03 -4.16
N CYS A 58 22.79 1.00 -3.42
CA CYS A 58 23.39 -0.32 -3.40
C CYS A 58 22.87 -1.17 -4.56
N LYS A 59 23.73 -2.07 -5.07
CA LYS A 59 23.34 -3.14 -5.99
C LYS A 59 23.38 -4.47 -5.23
N VAL A 60 22.32 -5.26 -5.38
CA VAL A 60 22.13 -6.54 -4.68
C VAL A 60 21.75 -7.66 -5.65
N ASP A 61 21.97 -8.90 -5.24
CA ASP A 61 21.51 -10.10 -5.94
C ASP A 61 20.05 -10.47 -5.59
N ALA A 62 19.56 -11.57 -6.14
CA ALA A 62 18.19 -12.07 -5.91
C ALA A 62 17.90 -12.45 -4.44
N GLN A 63 18.92 -12.67 -3.64
CA GLN A 63 18.82 -12.94 -2.21
C GLN A 63 18.92 -11.68 -1.34
N GLY A 64 19.18 -10.51 -1.99
CA GLY A 64 19.38 -9.24 -1.30
C GLY A 64 20.82 -9.05 -0.78
N ASN A 65 21.75 -9.91 -1.17
CA ASN A 65 23.17 -9.75 -0.81
C ASN A 65 23.82 -8.67 -1.66
N VAL A 66 24.76 -7.95 -1.07
CA VAL A 66 25.47 -6.85 -1.75
C VAL A 66 26.36 -7.40 -2.86
N ILE A 67 26.12 -6.97 -4.10
CA ILE A 67 27.03 -7.15 -5.25
C ILE A 67 27.97 -5.95 -5.32
N GLN A 68 27.44 -4.74 -5.11
CA GLN A 68 28.20 -3.50 -5.18
C GLN A 68 27.58 -2.45 -4.26
N ALA A 69 28.42 -1.81 -3.46
CA ALA A 69 28.09 -0.62 -2.68
C ALA A 69 29.31 0.27 -2.58
N ASN A 70 29.11 1.58 -2.47
CA ASN A 70 30.18 2.52 -2.25
C ASN A 70 30.46 2.67 -0.75
N GLY A 71 31.72 2.64 -0.35
CA GLY A 71 32.09 2.82 1.05
C GLY A 71 31.40 1.82 1.97
N ASN A 72 30.80 2.33 3.05
CA ASN A 72 30.13 1.53 4.08
C ASN A 72 28.60 1.45 3.91
N PHE A 73 28.05 1.87 2.77
CA PHE A 73 26.61 1.78 2.55
C PHE A 73 26.16 0.32 2.47
N ARG A 74 25.03 0.04 3.09
CA ARG A 74 24.42 -1.29 3.11
C ARG A 74 22.95 -1.17 2.69
N PRO A 75 22.39 -2.16 1.99
CA PRO A 75 20.99 -2.15 1.60
C PRO A 75 20.09 -2.11 2.83
N SER A 76 18.87 -1.57 2.66
CA SER A 76 17.83 -1.65 3.67
C SER A 76 17.60 -3.10 4.09
N SER A 77 17.42 -3.35 5.39
CA SER A 77 17.11 -4.69 5.92
C SER A 77 15.76 -5.22 5.46
N GLU A 78 14.88 -4.34 4.98
CA GLU A 78 13.55 -4.67 4.45
C GLU A 78 13.56 -5.06 2.97
N ILE A 79 14.74 -5.12 2.33
CA ILE A 79 14.89 -5.56 0.94
C ILE A 79 14.25 -6.96 0.70
N LYS A 80 14.18 -7.80 1.73
CA LYS A 80 13.55 -9.12 1.68
C LYS A 80 12.08 -9.06 1.22
N MET A 81 11.34 -8.05 1.68
CA MET A 81 9.97 -7.80 1.29
C MET A 81 9.87 -7.47 -0.22
N HIS A 82 10.81 -6.64 -0.72
CA HIS A 82 10.87 -6.32 -2.14
C HIS A 82 11.25 -7.54 -3.00
N MET A 83 12.20 -8.36 -2.52
CA MET A 83 12.60 -9.58 -3.24
C MET A 83 11.43 -10.56 -3.37
N ARG A 84 10.56 -10.69 -2.36
CA ARG A 84 9.35 -11.51 -2.45
C ARG A 84 8.40 -10.99 -3.54
N VAL A 85 8.25 -9.68 -3.69
CA VAL A 85 7.45 -9.11 -4.78
C VAL A 85 8.03 -9.50 -6.14
N TYR A 86 9.34 -9.32 -6.35
CA TYR A 86 9.98 -9.68 -7.62
C TYR A 86 9.95 -11.18 -7.92
N GLU A 87 10.06 -12.02 -6.90
CA GLU A 87 9.94 -13.48 -7.03
C GLU A 87 8.57 -13.90 -7.56
N LYS A 88 7.49 -13.30 -7.05
CA LYS A 88 6.11 -13.68 -7.36
C LYS A 88 5.49 -12.90 -8.52
N ARG A 89 6.11 -11.81 -8.95
CA ARG A 89 5.58 -10.87 -9.95
C ARG A 89 6.64 -10.53 -10.99
N SER A 90 6.67 -11.30 -12.09
CA SER A 90 7.61 -11.09 -13.20
C SER A 90 7.39 -9.80 -13.98
N ASP A 91 6.18 -9.22 -13.91
CA ASP A 91 5.79 -7.95 -14.51
C ASP A 91 6.26 -6.72 -13.72
N VAL A 92 6.69 -6.90 -12.46
CA VAL A 92 7.15 -5.82 -11.59
C VAL A 92 8.64 -5.55 -11.78
N LYS A 93 8.98 -4.28 -11.90
CA LYS A 93 10.38 -3.81 -11.98
C LYS A 93 10.77 -2.82 -10.89
N ALA A 94 9.82 -2.31 -10.12
CA ALA A 94 10.11 -1.42 -9.00
C ALA A 94 9.15 -1.63 -7.84
N VAL A 95 9.67 -1.44 -6.63
CA VAL A 95 8.92 -1.53 -5.37
C VAL A 95 9.25 -0.33 -4.52
N VAL A 96 8.22 0.28 -3.92
CA VAL A 96 8.31 1.43 -3.02
C VAL A 96 7.63 1.09 -1.71
N HIS A 97 8.35 1.26 -0.61
CA HIS A 97 7.83 1.20 0.74
C HIS A 97 8.02 2.55 1.42
N ALA A 98 6.99 3.03 2.08
CA ALA A 98 6.98 4.27 2.84
C ALA A 98 5.96 4.19 4.00
N HIS A 99 5.98 5.21 4.86
CA HIS A 99 5.05 5.37 5.98
C HIS A 99 4.18 6.63 5.79
N PRO A 100 3.40 6.72 4.68
CA PRO A 100 2.57 7.88 4.43
C PRO A 100 1.54 8.04 5.54
N ALA A 101 1.36 9.27 6.05
CA ALA A 101 0.72 9.51 7.35
C ALA A 101 -0.73 9.01 7.42
N TYR A 102 -1.54 9.32 6.40
CA TYR A 102 -2.94 8.89 6.40
C TYR A 102 -3.07 7.39 6.15
N ALA A 103 -2.40 6.84 5.14
CA ALA A 103 -2.47 5.42 4.84
C ALA A 103 -1.93 4.57 6.00
N THR A 104 -0.85 5.00 6.65
CA THR A 104 -0.30 4.33 7.84
C THR A 104 -1.27 4.42 9.02
N SER A 105 -2.00 5.53 9.19
CA SER A 105 -3.05 5.64 10.21
C SER A 105 -4.18 4.62 9.99
N PHE A 106 -4.58 4.39 8.74
CA PHE A 106 -5.54 3.32 8.41
C PHE A 106 -4.96 1.93 8.71
N ALA A 107 -3.69 1.70 8.39
CA ALA A 107 -3.01 0.45 8.71
C ALA A 107 -2.92 0.18 10.22
N ILE A 108 -2.63 1.22 11.03
CA ILE A 108 -2.62 1.16 12.50
C ILE A 108 -4.02 0.90 13.06
N ALA A 109 -5.04 1.51 12.48
CA ALA A 109 -6.43 1.31 12.88
C ALA A 109 -7.01 -0.04 12.43
N GLY A 110 -6.29 -0.83 11.64
CA GLY A 110 -6.78 -2.10 11.08
C GLY A 110 -7.87 -1.91 10.01
N ILE A 111 -7.95 -0.74 9.37
CA ILE A 111 -9.01 -0.39 8.42
C ILE A 111 -8.46 -0.41 7.00
N PRO A 112 -8.83 -1.38 6.16
CA PRO A 112 -8.43 -1.41 4.75
C PRO A 112 -9.09 -0.28 3.95
N LEU A 113 -8.47 0.11 2.84
CA LEU A 113 -8.99 1.12 1.95
C LEU A 113 -9.83 0.45 0.85
N THR A 114 -11.12 0.26 1.10
CA THR A 114 -12.02 -0.52 0.22
C THR A 114 -13.17 0.29 -0.36
N GLN A 115 -13.41 1.52 0.14
CA GLN A 115 -14.57 2.32 -0.22
C GLN A 115 -14.36 3.03 -1.58
N PRO A 116 -15.22 2.82 -2.58
CA PRO A 116 -15.08 3.45 -3.90
C PRO A 116 -15.57 4.91 -3.85
N ILE A 117 -14.72 5.82 -3.41
CA ILE A 117 -15.09 7.22 -3.16
C ILE A 117 -14.68 8.19 -4.28
N MET A 118 -13.76 7.78 -5.16
CA MET A 118 -13.29 8.61 -6.27
C MET A 118 -12.83 7.78 -7.46
N PRO A 119 -13.01 8.28 -8.70
CA PRO A 119 -12.68 7.55 -9.92
C PRO A 119 -11.23 7.10 -9.99
N GLU A 120 -10.28 7.97 -9.66
CA GLU A 120 -8.85 7.70 -9.77
C GLU A 120 -8.43 6.56 -8.83
N ALA A 121 -8.92 6.55 -7.57
CA ALA A 121 -8.65 5.45 -6.64
C ALA A 121 -9.21 4.13 -7.19
N VAL A 122 -10.42 4.12 -7.74
CA VAL A 122 -11.03 2.92 -8.34
C VAL A 122 -10.26 2.44 -9.57
N ILE A 123 -9.81 3.35 -10.45
CA ILE A 123 -9.12 2.99 -11.69
C ILE A 123 -7.69 2.49 -11.41
N PHE A 124 -6.93 3.17 -10.55
CA PHE A 124 -5.49 2.92 -10.42
C PHE A 124 -5.13 1.96 -9.28
N LEU A 125 -5.90 1.94 -8.20
CA LEU A 125 -5.65 1.09 -7.04
C LEU A 125 -6.72 0.00 -6.86
N GLY A 126 -7.98 0.34 -7.07
CA GLY A 126 -9.12 -0.45 -6.62
C GLY A 126 -9.25 -0.39 -5.10
N CYS A 127 -9.28 -1.55 -4.44
CA CYS A 127 -9.16 -1.61 -2.99
C CYS A 127 -7.74 -1.97 -2.57
N VAL A 128 -7.32 -1.46 -1.41
CA VAL A 128 -6.00 -1.74 -0.82
C VAL A 128 -6.18 -2.51 0.49
N PRO A 129 -5.81 -3.80 0.52
CA PRO A 129 -5.93 -4.64 1.71
C PRO A 129 -4.85 -4.32 2.74
N ILE A 130 -4.97 -4.92 3.93
CA ILE A 130 -3.96 -4.87 4.99
C ILE A 130 -3.30 -6.26 5.08
N ALA A 131 -1.98 -6.32 4.96
CA ALA A 131 -1.20 -7.49 5.32
C ALA A 131 -1.05 -7.52 6.85
N PRO A 132 -1.23 -8.70 7.50
CA PRO A 132 -1.05 -8.83 8.93
C PRO A 132 0.33 -8.37 9.40
N TYR A 133 0.39 -7.95 10.66
CA TYR A 133 1.65 -7.57 11.29
C TYR A 133 2.73 -8.64 11.11
N GLY A 134 3.93 -8.20 10.83
CA GLY A 134 5.15 -9.00 10.80
C GLY A 134 6.29 -8.21 11.39
N LEU A 135 7.22 -8.89 12.06
CA LEU A 135 8.41 -8.25 12.63
C LEU A 135 9.31 -7.72 11.49
N PRO A 136 9.62 -6.41 11.46
CA PRO A 136 10.49 -5.83 10.44
C PRO A 136 11.85 -6.52 10.35
N SER A 137 12.44 -6.53 9.16
CA SER A 137 13.73 -7.17 8.85
C SER A 137 13.72 -8.71 8.91
N THR A 138 12.60 -9.35 9.22
CA THR A 138 12.43 -10.83 9.19
C THR A 138 11.74 -11.29 7.89
N MET A 139 11.38 -12.56 7.81
CA MET A 139 10.57 -13.10 6.70
C MET A 139 9.06 -12.98 6.95
N GLU A 140 8.63 -12.54 8.13
CA GLU A 140 7.21 -12.44 8.46
C GLU A 140 6.46 -11.46 7.55
N ILE A 141 7.03 -10.28 7.26
CA ILE A 141 6.40 -9.31 6.35
C ILE A 141 6.36 -9.85 4.92
N PRO A 142 7.47 -10.37 4.31
CA PRO A 142 7.41 -11.04 3.02
C PRO A 142 6.31 -12.10 2.91
N ASP A 143 6.18 -12.96 3.91
CA ASP A 143 5.18 -14.05 3.93
C ASP A 143 3.74 -13.50 4.10
N ALA A 144 3.56 -12.45 4.90
CA ALA A 144 2.28 -11.77 5.07
C ALA A 144 1.80 -11.09 3.77
N VAL A 145 2.72 -10.50 3.00
CA VAL A 145 2.42 -9.79 1.76
C VAL A 145 2.12 -10.74 0.60
N GLU A 146 2.75 -11.92 0.56
CA GLU A 146 2.71 -12.84 -0.59
C GLU A 146 1.31 -13.12 -1.12
N LYS A 147 0.33 -13.33 -0.23
CA LYS A 147 -1.06 -13.65 -0.60
C LYS A 147 -1.78 -12.56 -1.40
N TYR A 148 -1.28 -11.32 -1.33
CA TYR A 148 -1.90 -10.18 -2.04
C TYR A 148 -1.29 -9.94 -3.42
N LEU A 149 -0.09 -10.46 -3.69
CA LEU A 149 0.68 -10.14 -4.89
C LEU A 149 0.00 -10.54 -6.19
N GLN A 150 -0.87 -11.56 -6.18
CA GLN A 150 -1.53 -12.04 -7.39
C GLN A 150 -2.59 -11.09 -7.93
N HIS A 151 -3.17 -10.24 -7.09
CA HIS A 151 -4.36 -9.45 -7.44
C HIS A 151 -4.23 -7.96 -7.18
N TYR A 152 -3.21 -7.52 -6.46
CA TYR A 152 -3.06 -6.13 -6.04
C TYR A 152 -1.70 -5.59 -6.48
N ASP A 153 -1.61 -4.27 -6.59
CA ASP A 153 -0.36 -3.54 -6.81
C ASP A 153 -0.02 -2.59 -5.65
N ALA A 154 -0.80 -2.67 -4.58
CA ALA A 154 -0.61 -1.94 -3.33
C ALA A 154 -1.13 -2.75 -2.15
N VAL A 155 -0.52 -2.61 -0.99
CA VAL A 155 -0.95 -3.21 0.28
C VAL A 155 -0.56 -2.31 1.45
N LEU A 156 -1.43 -2.18 2.45
CA LEU A 156 -1.09 -1.64 3.75
C LEU A 156 -0.40 -2.73 4.58
N LEU A 157 0.56 -2.34 5.40
CA LEU A 157 1.25 -3.20 6.35
C LEU A 157 0.76 -2.84 7.75
N GLU A 158 0.09 -3.77 8.44
CA GLU A 158 -0.50 -3.54 9.76
C GLU A 158 0.52 -2.95 10.73
N SER A 159 0.16 -1.83 11.38
CA SER A 159 1.00 -1.08 12.33
C SER A 159 2.38 -0.64 11.78
N HIS A 160 2.55 -0.55 10.45
CA HIS A 160 3.85 -0.27 9.87
C HIS A 160 3.81 0.82 8.80
N GLY A 161 3.13 0.60 7.68
CA GLY A 161 3.13 1.54 6.55
C GLY A 161 2.42 0.98 5.32
N ALA A 162 2.97 1.29 4.14
CA ALA A 162 2.43 0.84 2.85
C ALA A 162 3.53 0.33 1.91
N LEU A 163 3.16 -0.59 1.05
CA LEU A 163 4.02 -1.14 0.00
C LEU A 163 3.29 -1.07 -1.34
N THR A 164 3.96 -0.54 -2.35
CA THR A 164 3.45 -0.45 -3.72
C THR A 164 4.49 -0.92 -4.72
N TRP A 165 4.02 -1.39 -5.88
CA TRP A 165 4.91 -1.88 -6.93
C TRP A 165 4.39 -1.57 -8.33
N GLY A 166 5.29 -1.58 -9.30
CA GLY A 166 5.00 -1.23 -10.68
C GLY A 166 6.04 -1.71 -11.68
N ASN A 167 5.79 -1.41 -12.94
CA ASN A 167 6.70 -1.76 -14.05
C ASN A 167 7.89 -0.80 -14.18
N ASP A 168 7.90 0.30 -13.44
CA ASP A 168 9.01 1.23 -13.25
C ASP A 168 8.90 1.96 -11.91
N VAL A 169 9.94 2.72 -11.53
CA VAL A 169 9.99 3.38 -10.22
C VAL A 169 8.96 4.49 -10.07
N LEU A 170 8.63 5.21 -11.13
CA LEU A 170 7.62 6.26 -11.11
C LEU A 170 6.22 5.68 -10.97
N SER A 171 5.91 4.60 -11.69
CA SER A 171 4.60 3.94 -11.58
C SER A 171 4.38 3.34 -10.19
N ALA A 172 5.41 2.78 -9.56
CA ALA A 172 5.35 2.31 -8.18
C ALA A 172 5.14 3.47 -7.20
N TYR A 173 5.85 4.57 -7.38
CA TYR A 173 5.70 5.78 -6.56
C TYR A 173 4.32 6.44 -6.74
N HIS A 174 3.82 6.58 -7.97
CA HIS A 174 2.50 7.18 -8.21
C HIS A 174 1.38 6.40 -7.52
N LYS A 175 1.51 5.07 -7.41
CA LYS A 175 0.57 4.28 -6.62
C LYS A 175 0.67 4.59 -5.12
N MET A 176 1.87 4.82 -4.58
CA MET A 176 2.08 5.24 -3.20
C MET A 176 1.45 6.62 -2.95
N GLU A 177 1.67 7.56 -3.86
CA GLU A 177 1.10 8.90 -3.80
C GLU A 177 -0.44 8.88 -3.89
N SER A 178 -0.99 8.11 -4.83
CA SER A 178 -2.43 7.94 -4.97
C SER A 178 -3.05 7.24 -3.75
N LEU A 179 -2.35 6.28 -3.16
CA LEU A 179 -2.78 5.57 -1.95
C LEU A 179 -2.88 6.52 -0.77
N GLU A 180 -1.86 7.35 -0.55
CA GLU A 180 -1.88 8.35 0.52
C GLU A 180 -2.99 9.37 0.31
N PHE A 181 -3.14 9.91 -0.90
CA PHE A 181 -4.19 10.88 -1.21
C PHE A 181 -5.60 10.28 -1.05
N TYR A 182 -5.79 9.03 -1.45
CA TYR A 182 -7.05 8.33 -1.22
C TYR A 182 -7.34 8.16 0.28
N ALA A 183 -6.35 7.77 1.06
CA ALA A 183 -6.49 7.63 2.52
C ALA A 183 -6.82 8.98 3.18
N GLU A 184 -6.15 10.06 2.78
CA GLU A 184 -6.41 11.43 3.25
C GLU A 184 -7.86 11.85 2.97
N LEU A 185 -8.32 11.70 1.72
CA LEU A 185 -9.68 12.04 1.35
C LEU A 185 -10.72 11.20 2.09
N LEU A 186 -10.46 9.91 2.28
CA LEU A 186 -11.34 9.03 3.04
C LEU A 186 -11.39 9.45 4.51
N TYR A 187 -10.26 9.79 5.11
CA TYR A 187 -10.21 10.32 6.48
C TYR A 187 -11.03 11.59 6.61
N HIS A 188 -10.80 12.59 5.77
CA HIS A 188 -11.53 13.87 5.82
C HIS A 188 -13.03 13.68 5.56
N SER A 189 -13.41 12.82 4.61
CA SER A 189 -14.84 12.57 4.34
C SER A 189 -15.54 11.93 5.53
N ARG A 190 -14.86 11.06 6.30
CA ARG A 190 -15.41 10.51 7.55
C ARG A 190 -15.66 11.58 8.61
N MET A 191 -14.81 12.59 8.71
CA MET A 191 -15.00 13.73 9.61
C MET A 191 -16.19 14.62 9.18
N LEU A 192 -16.58 14.59 7.92
CA LEU A 192 -17.72 15.30 7.36
C LEU A 192 -19.05 14.51 7.43
N GLY A 193 -19.06 13.37 8.11
CA GLY A 193 -20.25 12.51 8.27
C GLY A 193 -20.23 11.24 7.42
N GLY A 194 -19.13 10.96 6.74
CA GLY A 194 -18.88 9.76 5.94
C GLY A 194 -18.93 10.02 4.44
N PRO A 195 -18.22 9.21 3.65
CA PRO A 195 -18.19 9.37 2.20
C PRO A 195 -19.50 8.87 1.57
N LYS A 196 -19.93 9.54 0.51
CA LYS A 196 -20.90 9.00 -0.43
C LYS A 196 -20.18 8.13 -1.45
N GLU A 197 -20.30 6.83 -1.32
CA GLU A 197 -19.67 5.88 -2.22
C GLU A 197 -20.29 5.90 -3.64
N LEU A 198 -19.47 5.58 -4.62
CA LEU A 198 -19.91 5.32 -5.98
C LEU A 198 -20.79 4.06 -6.01
N SER A 199 -21.88 4.09 -6.76
CA SER A 199 -22.74 2.92 -6.92
C SER A 199 -22.00 1.78 -7.65
N PRO A 200 -22.41 0.51 -7.47
CA PRO A 200 -21.81 -0.62 -8.18
C PRO A 200 -21.78 -0.43 -9.71
N ALA A 201 -22.82 0.18 -10.28
CA ALA A 201 -22.87 0.48 -11.72
C ALA A 201 -21.82 1.52 -12.15
N GLN A 202 -21.56 2.53 -11.31
CA GLN A 202 -20.49 3.52 -11.56
C GLN A 202 -19.11 2.86 -11.44
N VAL A 203 -18.89 2.04 -10.42
CA VAL A 203 -17.63 1.28 -10.24
C VAL A 203 -17.36 0.37 -11.45
N GLN A 204 -18.39 -0.36 -11.93
CA GLN A 204 -18.23 -1.22 -13.10
C GLN A 204 -17.82 -0.43 -14.35
N ARG A 205 -18.39 0.74 -14.59
CA ARG A 205 -18.00 1.63 -15.70
C ARG A 205 -16.54 2.09 -15.58
N LEU A 206 -16.04 2.33 -14.37
CA LEU A 206 -14.63 2.69 -14.14
C LEU A 206 -13.70 1.51 -14.40
N TYR A 207 -14.10 0.29 -14.08
CA TYR A 207 -13.34 -0.92 -14.42
C TYR A 207 -13.27 -1.13 -15.93
N ASP A 208 -14.35 -0.88 -16.65
CA ASP A 208 -14.38 -0.95 -18.11
C ASP A 208 -13.50 0.14 -18.73
N LEU A 209 -13.54 1.36 -18.18
CA LEU A 209 -12.67 2.46 -18.60
C LEU A 209 -11.19 2.12 -18.36
N ARG A 210 -10.83 1.56 -17.19
CA ARG A 210 -9.46 1.09 -16.91
C ARG A 210 -8.95 0.16 -18.02
N LYS A 211 -9.78 -0.80 -18.44
CA LYS A 211 -9.42 -1.74 -19.53
C LYS A 211 -9.21 -1.01 -20.85
N GLN A 212 -10.09 -0.07 -21.18
CA GLN A 212 -9.98 0.76 -22.41
C GLN A 212 -8.71 1.61 -22.41
N MET A 213 -8.32 2.14 -21.24
CA MET A 213 -7.10 2.93 -21.08
C MET A 213 -5.83 2.06 -21.10
N GLY A 214 -5.93 0.73 -21.05
CA GLY A 214 -4.77 -0.16 -20.99
C GLY A 214 -3.89 0.04 -19.76
N VAL A 215 -4.47 0.43 -18.62
CA VAL A 215 -3.70 0.67 -17.37
C VAL A 215 -3.00 -0.63 -16.95
N PRO A 216 -1.66 -0.64 -16.85
CA PRO A 216 -0.91 -1.85 -16.55
C PRO A 216 -1.07 -2.30 -15.09
N GLY A 217 -0.61 -3.52 -14.82
CA GLY A 217 -0.57 -4.11 -13.47
C GLY A 217 -1.82 -4.87 -13.09
N LYS A 218 -1.78 -5.49 -11.91
CA LYS A 218 -2.91 -6.23 -11.35
C LYS A 218 -3.92 -5.29 -10.72
N HIS A 219 -5.17 -5.75 -10.64
CA HIS A 219 -6.22 -4.96 -10.06
C HIS A 219 -7.29 -5.86 -9.41
N PRO A 220 -7.78 -5.54 -8.22
CA PRO A 220 -8.77 -6.37 -7.50
C PRO A 220 -10.10 -6.54 -8.24
N ALA A 221 -10.41 -5.70 -9.24
CA ALA A 221 -11.54 -5.91 -10.14
C ALA A 221 -11.50 -7.29 -10.82
N ASP A 222 -10.31 -7.84 -11.07
CA ASP A 222 -10.17 -9.17 -11.66
C ASP A 222 -10.74 -10.28 -10.75
N LEU A 223 -10.78 -10.06 -9.43
CA LEU A 223 -11.44 -10.95 -8.46
C LEU A 223 -12.97 -10.84 -8.52
N CYS A 224 -13.49 -9.63 -8.71
CA CYS A 224 -14.93 -9.37 -8.73
C CYS A 224 -15.59 -9.89 -10.01
N LEU A 225 -14.89 -9.84 -11.14
CA LEU A 225 -15.39 -10.32 -12.43
C LEU A 225 -15.61 -11.84 -12.47
N ASN A 226 -14.86 -12.59 -11.65
CA ASN A 226 -14.94 -14.05 -11.57
C ASN A 226 -16.02 -14.56 -10.60
N LYS A 227 -16.61 -13.68 -9.78
CA LYS A 227 -17.70 -13.99 -8.85
C LYS A 227 -18.93 -13.22 -9.31
N LYS A 228 -19.99 -13.91 -9.71
CA LYS A 228 -21.27 -13.33 -10.14
C LYS A 228 -21.88 -12.51 -9.01
N GLY A 229 -21.55 -11.20 -8.94
CA GLY A 229 -22.15 -10.27 -7.99
C GLY A 229 -21.41 -8.94 -7.89
N PRO A 230 -22.13 -7.82 -7.77
CA PRO A 230 -21.55 -6.47 -7.74
C PRO A 230 -20.90 -6.09 -6.40
N ASN A 231 -20.84 -6.98 -5.42
CA ASN A 231 -20.32 -6.70 -4.09
C ASN A 231 -18.92 -7.29 -3.93
N CYS A 232 -17.90 -6.46 -4.13
CA CYS A 232 -16.52 -6.76 -3.78
C CYS A 232 -16.32 -6.71 -2.25
N HIS A 233 -17.14 -7.43 -1.48
CA HIS A 233 -16.98 -7.58 -0.02
C HIS A 233 -15.83 -8.52 0.35
N ASN A 234 -15.10 -9.07 -0.64
CA ASN A 234 -14.02 -10.01 -0.38
C ASN A 234 -12.65 -9.35 -0.05
N CYS A 235 -12.57 -8.03 -0.03
CA CYS A 235 -11.39 -7.35 0.56
C CYS A 235 -11.36 -7.47 2.09
N SER A 236 -12.47 -7.87 2.72
CA SER A 236 -12.59 -8.04 4.17
C SER A 236 -12.27 -9.46 4.69
N SER A 237 -11.99 -10.45 3.84
CA SER A 237 -11.74 -11.82 4.28
C SER A 237 -10.26 -12.18 4.48
N GLY A 238 -9.41 -11.19 4.68
CA GLY A 238 -8.08 -11.38 5.24
C GLY A 238 -8.13 -11.09 6.74
N GLY A 239 -8.65 -12.06 7.54
CA GLY A 239 -8.43 -12.20 8.98
C GLY A 239 -8.30 -10.95 9.86
N ALA A 240 -9.14 -9.94 9.70
CA ALA A 240 -9.49 -9.10 10.82
C ALA A 240 -10.52 -9.90 11.62
N GLY A 241 -10.14 -10.33 12.81
CA GLY A 241 -11.10 -10.78 13.79
C GLY A 241 -12.22 -9.76 13.81
N SER A 242 -13.44 -10.21 13.58
CA SER A 242 -14.65 -9.45 13.81
C SER A 242 -14.51 -8.80 15.19
N ALA A 243 -14.15 -7.51 15.22
CA ALA A 243 -14.69 -6.70 16.28
C ALA A 243 -16.18 -6.73 15.99
N ASN A 244 -16.88 -7.65 16.64
CA ASN A 244 -18.31 -7.64 16.75
C ASN A 244 -18.71 -6.23 17.17
N GLY A 245 -19.15 -5.40 16.21
CA GLY A 245 -20.21 -4.50 16.51
C GLY A 245 -21.31 -5.44 17.01
N ALA A 246 -21.42 -5.57 18.31
CA ALA A 246 -22.54 -6.25 18.92
C ALA A 246 -23.75 -5.63 18.27
N ASP A 247 -24.53 -6.44 17.58
CA ASP A 247 -25.88 -6.10 17.18
C ASP A 247 -26.57 -5.74 18.51
N VAL A 248 -26.59 -4.43 18.80
CA VAL A 248 -27.17 -3.92 20.03
C VAL A 248 -28.64 -4.18 19.85
N SER A 249 -29.14 -5.24 20.49
CA SER A 249 -30.54 -5.61 20.40
C SER A 249 -31.37 -4.38 20.77
N ASP A 250 -32.48 -4.16 20.06
CA ASP A 250 -33.43 -3.08 20.37
C ASP A 250 -33.83 -3.04 21.84
N ASP A 251 -33.78 -4.18 22.51
CA ASP A 251 -34.05 -4.30 23.94
C ASP A 251 -32.93 -3.71 24.82
N LEU A 252 -31.65 -3.84 24.42
CA LEU A 252 -30.53 -3.20 25.14
C LEU A 252 -30.54 -1.68 24.94
N VAL A 253 -30.91 -1.19 23.74
CA VAL A 253 -31.10 0.25 23.47
C VAL A 253 -32.22 0.80 24.34
N LYS A 254 -33.36 0.10 24.47
CA LYS A 254 -34.48 0.49 25.35
C LYS A 254 -34.06 0.52 26.81
N GLU A 255 -33.36 -0.51 27.28
CA GLU A 255 -32.89 -0.60 28.69
C GLU A 255 -31.93 0.55 29.04
N ILE A 256 -30.94 0.83 28.16
CA ILE A 256 -30.02 1.97 28.34
C ILE A 256 -30.77 3.29 28.33
N THR A 257 -31.70 3.47 27.38
CA THR A 257 -32.50 4.70 27.27
C THR A 257 -33.32 4.90 28.54
N GLN A 258 -33.96 3.86 29.08
CA GLN A 258 -34.75 3.96 30.29
C GLN A 258 -33.90 4.33 31.50
N LYS A 259 -32.72 3.69 31.68
CA LYS A 259 -31.78 4.04 32.75
C LYS A 259 -31.26 5.47 32.67
N VAL A 260 -31.01 5.97 31.48
CA VAL A 260 -30.60 7.37 31.27
C VAL A 260 -31.76 8.33 31.61
N MET A 261 -33.00 8.03 31.21
CA MET A 261 -34.18 8.87 31.54
C MET A 261 -34.42 8.88 33.06
N GLU A 262 -34.34 7.73 33.73
CA GLU A 262 -34.45 7.63 35.18
C GLU A 262 -33.33 8.43 35.92
N ALA A 263 -32.09 8.39 35.41
CA ALA A 263 -30.96 9.16 35.95
C ALA A 263 -31.13 10.68 35.75
N LEU A 264 -31.83 11.09 34.72
CA LEU A 264 -32.12 12.50 34.40
C LEU A 264 -33.42 13.03 35.03
N GLY A 265 -34.11 12.19 35.84
CA GLY A 265 -35.35 12.58 36.53
C GLY A 265 -36.53 12.88 35.62
N LYS A 266 -36.61 12.25 34.46
CA LYS A 266 -37.67 12.37 33.47
C LYS A 266 -38.44 11.07 33.32
#